data_d5a7b20761cbc35947616af8fd3537c5
#
_entry.id   d5a7b20761cbc35947616af8fd3537c5
#
_cell.length_a   1.000
_cell.length_b   1.000
_cell.length_c   1.000
_cell.angle_alpha   90.00
_cell.angle_beta   90.00
_cell.angle_gamma   90.00
#
_symmetry.space_group_name_H-M   'P 1'
#
loop_
_entity.id
_entity.type
_entity.pdbx_description
1 polymer ?
#
loop_
_entity_poly.entity_id
_entity_poly.type
_entity_poly.pdbx_seq_one_letter_code
_entity_poly.pdbx_strand_id
1 'polypeptide(L)'
;MDQNILNLETQKILKKMTHRKKKVNGITTLVPKTQNIPTPGKVIANQTFGFWIKLIELHPSIDWPEVFFKGFKDHFAVNKSYWDTNAIDDLIIRLRQVLSLRNRIAHHEPLWKFTEILHEKSKVVIYES
;
A
#
# COMPACT_ATOMS: atom_id res chain seq x y z
N MET A 1 -4.46 17.09 -2.19
CA MET A 1 -4.41 15.94 -3.10
C MET A 1 -4.16 14.69 -2.25
N ASP A 2 -4.75 13.69 -2.26
CA ASP A 2 -6.03 13.22 -2.66
C ASP A 2 -6.53 12.18 -1.66
N GLN A 3 -7.11 12.68 -0.61
CA GLN A 3 -7.92 11.83 0.28
C GLN A 3 -8.95 11.05 -0.54
N ASN A 4 -9.32 11.59 -1.71
CA ASN A 4 -10.23 10.94 -2.64
C ASN A 4 -9.68 9.63 -3.21
N ILE A 5 -8.39 9.51 -3.48
CA ILE A 5 -7.79 8.26 -3.99
C ILE A 5 -7.89 7.16 -2.94
N LEU A 6 -7.55 7.46 -1.69
CA LEU A 6 -7.65 6.50 -0.58
C LEU A 6 -9.10 6.10 -0.32
N ASN A 7 -10.01 7.05 -0.38
CA ASN A 7 -11.44 6.79 -0.22
C ASN A 7 -11.98 5.87 -1.33
N LEU A 8 -11.59 6.10 -2.58
CA LEU A 8 -11.99 5.26 -3.71
C LEU A 8 -11.46 3.82 -3.58
N GLU A 9 -10.19 3.65 -3.20
CA GLU A 9 -9.62 2.33 -2.98
C GLU A 9 -10.29 1.59 -1.82
N THR A 10 -10.55 2.29 -0.71
CA THR A 10 -11.27 1.74 0.44
C THR A 10 -12.69 1.34 0.06
N GLN A 11 -13.40 2.17 -0.71
CA GLN A 11 -14.75 1.87 -1.20
C GLN A 11 -14.77 0.62 -2.09
N LYS A 12 -13.78 0.44 -2.97
CA LYS A 12 -13.67 -0.77 -3.80
C LYS A 12 -13.50 -2.04 -2.95
N ILE A 13 -12.65 -1.98 -1.94
CA ILE A 13 -12.44 -3.09 -1.01
C ILE A 13 -13.69 -3.36 -0.20
N LEU A 14 -14.30 -2.32 0.34
CA LEU A 14 -15.55 -2.43 1.11
C LEU A 14 -16.66 -3.05 0.26
N LYS A 15 -16.78 -2.65 -0.99
CA LYS A 15 -17.77 -3.22 -1.92
C LYS A 15 -17.52 -4.71 -2.18
N LYS A 16 -16.27 -5.13 -2.34
CA LYS A 16 -15.92 -6.56 -2.46
C LYS A 16 -16.26 -7.36 -1.21
N MET A 17 -16.10 -6.76 -0.03
CA MET A 17 -16.37 -7.42 1.25
C MET A 17 -17.85 -7.49 1.60
N THR A 18 -18.65 -6.52 1.15
CA THR A 18 -20.07 -6.39 1.49
C THR A 18 -21.01 -6.94 0.42
N HIS A 19 -20.50 -7.16 -0.80
CA HIS A 19 -21.30 -7.62 -1.94
C HIS A 19 -20.75 -8.93 -2.49
N ARG A 20 -21.65 -9.73 -3.08
CA ARG A 20 -21.30 -10.95 -3.82
C ARG A 20 -21.78 -10.84 -5.27
N LYS A 21 -21.08 -11.52 -6.15
CA LYS A 21 -21.53 -11.64 -7.54
C LYS A 21 -22.69 -12.64 -7.64
N LYS A 22 -23.77 -12.25 -8.27
CA LYS A 22 -24.89 -13.11 -8.60
C LYS A 22 -25.16 -13.04 -10.10
N LYS A 23 -25.28 -14.20 -10.73
CA LYS A 23 -25.61 -14.30 -12.14
C LYS A 23 -27.11 -14.56 -12.30
N VAL A 24 -27.79 -13.66 -12.98
CA VAL A 24 -29.25 -13.77 -13.28
C VAL A 24 -29.43 -13.55 -14.78
N ASN A 25 -30.05 -14.50 -15.47
CA ASN A 25 -30.27 -14.44 -16.92
C ASN A 25 -29.00 -14.13 -17.75
N GLY A 26 -27.86 -14.71 -17.38
CA GLY A 26 -26.59 -14.48 -18.05
C GLY A 26 -25.89 -13.18 -17.67
N ILE A 27 -26.51 -12.31 -16.90
CA ILE A 27 -25.94 -11.02 -16.45
C ILE A 27 -25.41 -11.17 -15.03
N THR A 28 -24.14 -10.77 -14.82
CA THR A 28 -23.53 -10.75 -13.49
C THR A 28 -23.82 -9.41 -12.81
N THR A 29 -24.48 -9.46 -11.67
CA THR A 29 -24.78 -8.29 -10.83
C THR A 29 -24.15 -8.44 -9.45
N LEU A 30 -23.91 -7.30 -8.78
CA LEU A 30 -23.45 -7.28 -7.40
C LEU A 30 -24.69 -7.13 -6.49
N VAL A 31 -24.83 -8.07 -5.55
CA VAL A 31 -25.88 -8.03 -4.54
C VAL A 31 -25.30 -7.95 -3.14
N PRO A 32 -25.91 -7.17 -2.22
CA PRO A 32 -25.44 -7.07 -0.85
C PRO A 32 -25.44 -8.44 -0.16
N LYS A 33 -24.41 -8.69 0.66
CA LYS A 33 -24.39 -9.85 1.54
C LYS A 33 -25.33 -9.62 2.72
N THR A 34 -26.07 -10.64 3.10
CA THR A 34 -26.97 -10.62 4.25
C THR A 34 -26.29 -11.06 5.54
N GLN A 35 -25.13 -11.71 5.43
CA GLN A 35 -24.34 -12.23 6.56
C GLN A 35 -22.86 -11.87 6.39
N ASN A 36 -22.11 -11.94 7.49
CA ASN A 36 -20.67 -11.66 7.51
C ASN A 36 -20.32 -10.21 7.09
N ILE A 37 -21.01 -9.24 7.69
CA ILE A 37 -20.67 -7.82 7.52
C ILE A 37 -19.25 -7.61 8.08
N PRO A 38 -18.35 -6.98 7.29
CA PRO A 38 -16.98 -6.78 7.74
C PRO A 38 -16.90 -5.78 8.89
N THR A 39 -16.08 -6.09 9.88
CA THR A 39 -15.71 -5.15 10.94
C THR A 39 -14.68 -4.14 10.41
N PRO A 40 -14.53 -2.96 11.05
CA PRO A 40 -13.49 -2.00 10.67
C PRO A 40 -12.09 -2.63 10.61
N GLY A 41 -11.74 -3.50 11.56
CA GLY A 41 -10.47 -4.22 11.56
C GLY A 41 -10.26 -5.10 10.33
N LYS A 42 -11.30 -5.79 9.88
CA LYS A 42 -11.23 -6.59 8.64
C LYS A 42 -11.04 -5.74 7.40
N VAL A 43 -11.69 -4.58 7.33
CA VAL A 43 -11.51 -3.63 6.22
C VAL A 43 -10.07 -3.12 6.18
N ILE A 44 -9.52 -2.75 7.32
CA ILE A 44 -8.11 -2.31 7.44
C ILE A 44 -7.16 -3.42 6.99
N ALA A 45 -7.36 -4.65 7.47
CA ALA A 45 -6.50 -5.79 7.14
C ALA A 45 -6.53 -6.18 5.66
N ASN A 46 -7.58 -5.82 4.94
CA ASN A 46 -7.73 -6.12 3.50
C ASN A 46 -7.20 -5.02 2.58
N GLN A 47 -6.64 -3.94 3.12
CA GLN A 47 -6.05 -2.90 2.28
C GLN A 47 -4.83 -3.41 1.52
N THR A 48 -4.63 -2.87 0.31
CA THR A 48 -3.49 -3.23 -0.52
C THR A 48 -2.17 -2.65 0.02
N PHE A 49 -1.05 -3.24 -0.37
CA PHE A 49 0.28 -2.69 -0.04
C PHE A 49 0.46 -1.26 -0.57
N GLY A 50 -0.03 -0.99 -1.80
CA GLY A 50 -0.02 0.35 -2.38
C GLY A 50 -0.85 1.36 -1.59
N PHE A 51 -1.96 0.94 -0.98
CA PHE A 51 -2.76 1.79 -0.10
C PHE A 51 -1.92 2.32 1.08
N TRP A 52 -1.15 1.46 1.74
CA TRP A 52 -0.34 1.85 2.90
C TRP A 52 0.76 2.85 2.52
N ILE A 53 1.38 2.68 1.35
CA ILE A 53 2.38 3.64 0.85
C ILE A 53 1.73 5.02 0.62
N LYS A 54 0.57 5.06 -0.03
CA LYS A 54 -0.17 6.31 -0.26
C LYS A 54 -0.62 6.96 1.04
N LEU A 55 -1.02 6.18 2.03
CA LEU A 55 -1.42 6.68 3.34
C LEU A 55 -0.26 7.45 4.00
N ILE A 56 0.95 6.90 3.97
CA ILE A 56 2.14 7.56 4.52
C ILE A 56 2.41 8.90 3.80
N GLU A 57 2.25 8.93 2.49
CA GLU A 57 2.52 10.12 1.68
C GLU A 57 1.46 11.22 1.84
N LEU A 58 0.18 10.82 1.94
CA LEU A 58 -0.95 11.74 1.82
C LEU A 58 -1.53 12.19 3.16
N HIS A 59 -1.11 11.60 4.28
CA HIS A 59 -1.62 11.95 5.61
C HIS A 59 -0.54 12.51 6.54
N PRO A 60 -0.11 13.77 6.33
CA PRO A 60 0.91 14.39 7.17
C PRO A 60 0.41 14.69 8.60
N SER A 61 -0.89 14.63 8.84
CA SER A 61 -1.49 14.81 10.18
C SER A 61 -1.21 13.65 11.14
N ILE A 62 -0.81 12.49 10.62
CA ILE A 62 -0.40 11.35 11.44
C ILE A 62 1.06 11.56 11.84
N ASP A 63 1.38 11.36 13.10
CA ASP A 63 2.77 11.42 13.60
C ASP A 63 3.55 10.16 13.16
N TRP A 64 3.96 10.14 11.90
CA TRP A 64 4.68 9.00 11.33
C TRP A 64 6.01 8.69 12.02
N PRO A 65 6.81 9.67 12.49
CA PRO A 65 7.98 9.38 13.31
C PRO A 65 7.66 8.53 14.53
N GLU A 66 6.60 8.83 15.25
CA GLU A 66 6.13 8.05 16.39
C GLU A 66 5.70 6.64 15.98
N VAL A 67 4.93 6.53 14.91
CA VAL A 67 4.44 5.24 14.37
C VAL A 67 5.61 4.33 14.00
N PHE A 68 6.60 4.85 13.28
CA PHE A 68 7.75 4.05 12.84
C PHE A 68 8.69 3.72 13.98
N PHE A 69 8.91 4.65 14.89
CA PHE A 69 9.73 4.40 16.06
C PHE A 69 9.16 3.26 16.93
N LYS A 70 7.86 3.23 17.13
CA LYS A 70 7.18 2.15 17.85
C LYS A 70 7.04 0.86 17.04
N GLY A 71 6.87 0.98 15.73
CA GLY A 71 6.66 -0.16 14.84
C GLY A 71 7.91 -0.99 14.57
N PHE A 72 9.03 -0.32 14.38
CA PHE A 72 10.32 -0.96 14.08
C PHE A 72 11.17 -1.13 15.33
N LYS A 73 10.75 -2.01 16.22
CA LYS A 73 11.40 -2.23 17.54
C LYS A 73 12.86 -2.68 17.45
N ASP A 74 13.18 -3.45 16.43
CA ASP A 74 14.53 -4.01 16.23
C ASP A 74 15.42 -3.11 15.36
N HIS A 75 14.93 -1.91 15.02
CA HIS A 75 15.72 -0.94 14.27
C HIS A 75 16.81 -0.32 15.17
N PHE A 76 17.97 -0.01 14.59
CA PHE A 76 19.10 0.55 15.33
C PHE A 76 18.82 1.95 15.89
N ALA A 77 17.81 2.64 15.43
CA ALA A 77 17.45 3.97 15.92
C ALA A 77 17.00 3.93 17.37
N VAL A 78 17.69 4.64 18.24
CA VAL A 78 17.37 4.76 19.67
C VAL A 78 16.43 5.92 19.98
N ASN A 79 16.25 6.85 19.03
CA ASN A 79 15.44 8.05 19.17
C ASN A 79 14.42 8.19 18.05
N LYS A 80 13.25 8.71 18.38
CA LYS A 80 12.22 9.12 17.43
C LYS A 80 12.74 10.10 16.37
N SER A 81 13.72 10.93 16.70
CA SER A 81 14.31 11.93 15.80
C SER A 81 15.01 11.34 14.58
N TYR A 82 15.39 10.05 14.61
CA TYR A 82 15.88 9.36 13.41
C TYR A 82 14.84 9.39 12.28
N TRP A 83 13.55 9.26 12.60
CA TRP A 83 12.46 9.23 11.65
C TRP A 83 12.04 10.63 11.21
N ASP A 84 12.99 11.39 10.73
CA ASP A 84 12.75 12.69 10.11
C ASP A 84 12.18 12.55 8.69
N THR A 85 11.93 13.67 8.02
CA THR A 85 11.39 13.66 6.66
C THR A 85 12.25 12.87 5.69
N ASN A 86 13.57 12.96 5.78
CA ASN A 86 14.48 12.25 4.89
C ASN A 86 14.42 10.73 5.09
N ALA A 87 14.41 10.28 6.34
CA ALA A 87 14.31 8.86 6.64
C ALA A 87 12.95 8.28 6.19
N ILE A 88 11.88 9.03 6.34
CA ILE A 88 10.54 8.63 5.87
C ILE A 88 10.49 8.58 4.35
N ASP A 89 11.05 9.56 3.65
CA ASP A 89 11.11 9.58 2.20
C ASP A 89 11.93 8.39 1.65
N ASP A 90 13.05 8.07 2.28
CA ASP A 90 13.84 6.88 1.94
C ASP A 90 13.04 5.59 2.16
N LEU A 91 12.28 5.50 3.24
CA LEU A 91 11.40 4.37 3.50
C LEU A 91 10.34 4.23 2.40
N ILE A 92 9.70 5.32 2.01
CA ILE A 92 8.69 5.32 0.95
C ILE A 92 9.28 4.82 -0.37
N ILE A 93 10.46 5.28 -0.73
CA ILE A 93 11.17 4.84 -1.94
C ILE A 93 11.42 3.33 -1.89
N ARG A 94 11.90 2.81 -0.77
CA ARG A 94 12.13 1.37 -0.60
C ARG A 94 10.84 0.56 -0.66
N LEU A 95 9.78 1.05 -0.05
CA LEU A 95 8.46 0.40 -0.11
C LEU A 95 7.91 0.36 -1.54
N ARG A 96 8.10 1.41 -2.33
CA ARG A 96 7.73 1.42 -3.75
C ARG A 96 8.55 0.42 -4.56
N GLN A 97 9.82 0.28 -4.27
CA GLN A 97 10.68 -0.73 -4.89
C GLN A 97 10.19 -2.14 -4.59
N VAL A 98 9.84 -2.43 -3.34
CA VAL A 98 9.27 -3.72 -2.93
C VAL A 98 7.94 -3.98 -3.64
N LEU A 99 7.06 -2.98 -3.72
CA LEU A 99 5.80 -3.09 -4.44
C LEU A 99 6.02 -3.40 -5.93
N SER A 100 6.96 -2.71 -6.57
CA SER A 100 7.30 -2.93 -7.98
C SER A 100 7.84 -4.34 -8.20
N LEU A 101 8.76 -4.81 -7.35
CA LEU A 101 9.28 -6.17 -7.40
C LEU A 101 8.17 -7.21 -7.25
N ARG A 102 7.32 -7.03 -6.25
CA ARG A 102 6.17 -7.92 -6.02
C ARG A 102 5.25 -8.01 -7.24
N ASN A 103 4.95 -6.87 -7.85
CA ASN A 103 4.09 -6.83 -9.04
C ASN A 103 4.72 -7.55 -10.24
N ARG A 104 6.03 -7.41 -10.42
CA ARG A 104 6.75 -8.12 -11.49
C ARG A 104 6.73 -9.62 -11.27
N ILE A 105 6.96 -10.08 -10.06
CA ILE A 105 6.87 -11.51 -9.71
C ILE A 105 5.45 -12.03 -9.98
N ALA A 106 4.42 -11.29 -9.56
CA ALA A 106 3.03 -11.66 -9.74
C ALA A 106 2.63 -11.74 -11.23
N HIS A 107 3.22 -10.92 -12.08
CA HIS A 107 2.98 -10.91 -13.52
C HIS A 107 3.98 -11.76 -14.32
N HIS A 108 4.83 -12.54 -13.66
CA HIS A 108 5.87 -13.37 -14.29
C HIS A 108 6.81 -12.58 -15.21
N GLU A 109 7.06 -11.32 -14.90
CA GLU A 109 7.96 -10.46 -15.66
C GLU A 109 9.43 -10.75 -15.33
N PRO A 110 10.36 -10.57 -16.29
CA PRO A 110 11.79 -10.77 -16.05
C PRO A 110 12.34 -9.82 -14.98
N LEU A 111 13.00 -10.38 -13.96
CA LEU A 111 13.58 -9.60 -12.87
C LEU A 111 14.87 -8.87 -13.27
N TRP A 112 15.58 -9.34 -14.29
CA TRP A 112 16.81 -8.71 -14.73
C TRP A 112 16.64 -7.29 -15.30
N LYS A 113 15.43 -6.90 -15.69
CA LYS A 113 15.10 -5.51 -16.08
C LYS A 113 14.65 -4.64 -14.90
N PHE A 114 14.64 -5.17 -13.72
CA PHE A 114 14.06 -4.50 -12.55
C PHE A 114 14.76 -3.17 -12.21
N THR A 115 16.07 -3.15 -12.29
CA THR A 115 16.89 -1.95 -11.99
C THR A 115 16.56 -0.78 -12.90
N GLU A 116 16.39 -1.01 -14.21
CA GLU A 116 16.05 0.03 -15.17
C GLU A 116 14.69 0.68 -14.86
N ILE A 117 13.68 -0.16 -14.57
CA ILE A 117 12.32 0.31 -14.29
C ILE A 117 12.25 1.10 -12.98
N LEU A 118 12.98 0.69 -11.97
CA LEU A 118 13.05 1.43 -10.71
C LEU A 118 13.68 2.80 -10.90
N HIS A 119 14.73 2.90 -11.70
CA HIS A 119 15.40 4.15 -12.00
C HIS A 119 14.45 5.14 -12.69
N GLU A 120 13.69 4.69 -13.68
CA GLU A 120 12.71 5.53 -14.38
C GLU A 120 11.58 6.02 -13.46
N LYS A 121 11.01 5.12 -12.66
CA LYS A 121 9.84 5.43 -11.83
C LYS A 121 10.14 6.21 -10.57
N SER A 122 11.27 5.96 -9.94
CA SER A 122 11.60 6.53 -8.64
C SER A 122 12.57 7.70 -8.70
N LYS A 123 13.22 7.93 -9.84
CA LYS A 123 14.31 8.92 -10.01
C LYS A 123 15.43 8.75 -8.98
N VAL A 124 15.62 7.54 -8.48
CA VAL A 124 16.65 7.20 -7.51
C VAL A 124 17.83 6.58 -8.23
N VAL A 125 19.03 7.02 -7.89
CA VAL A 125 20.25 6.36 -8.33
C VAL A 125 20.33 5.01 -7.62
N ILE A 126 20.22 3.94 -8.40
CA ILE A 126 20.39 2.58 -7.89
C ILE A 126 21.86 2.24 -8.06
N TYR A 127 22.54 1.94 -6.94
CA TYR A 127 23.93 1.52 -6.97
C TYR A 127 24.03 0.17 -7.66
N GLU A 128 24.81 0.12 -8.72
CA GLU A 128 25.22 -1.14 -9.30
C GLU A 128 26.04 -1.92 -8.28
N SER A 129 25.60 -3.11 -7.99
CA SER A 129 26.36 -4.03 -7.15
C SER A 129 27.45 -4.72 -7.95
#